data_827897ff47222969a1676862c3c66305
#
_entry.id   827897ff47222969a1676862c3c66305
#
_cell.length_a   1.000
_cell.length_b   1.000
_cell.length_c   1.000
_cell.angle_alpha   90.00
_cell.angle_beta   90.00
_cell.angle_gamma   90.00
#
_symmetry.space_group_name_H-M   'P 1'
#
loop_
_entity.id
_entity.type
_entity.pdbx_description
1 polymer ?
#
loop_
_entity_poly.entity_id
_entity_poly.type
_entity_poly.pdbx_seq_one_letter_code
_entity_poly.pdbx_strand_id
1 'polypeptide(L)'
;WYASPFPFWFNFGMFKGLPARAIHLGFALTLTFLIFPLVRGKKISVFDILISIVAAFCCLYIYFFYDDLVNRGGILLVKEIFGYKVPVELIIGATGILILLEATRRAIGLPLVIIAICFLLFSYFGKYAPDIISHGGLSLKRLVGFQWFDQEAIFGIPIGVSVDFIFLFVLFGALLETAGGGKYFLDLAFAMVGKMRGGPAKAAILGSGMTGMISGSSIANTVTTGTFTIPIMKKTGFSKEKAGAIEVSSSVNGQIMPPVMGAAAFVMASFIGVTYFEVVKHAFLPAIISYIALFYISHLEALKLGLKGMDDADVPHLKRTFLSGLHFLIPIFVLIFLLVYMRYTAGFSIFYATISLILVNLINRIIKNSDYKTGLIEWWNQTVVGLQKGAINMVGVGIAIATAGIIVGAVGSTGLSTNLIIVIETIARDNVIILILLTIILCLLLGMGLPTTANYVVVASLMATVLVDVGNASGFIF
;
A
#
# COMPACT_ATOMS: atom_id res chain seq x y z
N TRP A 1 11.86 2.45 -14.76
CA TRP A 1 12.31 1.66 -15.90
C TRP A 1 11.43 0.41 -16.08
N TYR A 2 11.41 -0.51 -15.13
CA TYR A 2 10.68 -1.78 -15.22
C TYR A 2 9.19 -1.64 -15.55
N ALA A 3 8.49 -0.75 -14.84
CA ALA A 3 7.07 -0.52 -15.01
C ALA A 3 6.72 0.44 -16.18
N SER A 4 7.72 0.82 -16.96
CA SER A 4 7.58 1.69 -18.13
C SER A 4 7.68 0.90 -19.43
N PRO A 5 7.28 1.43 -20.59
CA PRO A 5 7.51 0.80 -21.89
C PRO A 5 8.98 0.87 -22.36
N PHE A 6 9.84 1.60 -21.67
CA PHE A 6 11.24 1.80 -22.07
C PHE A 6 12.05 0.52 -22.25
N PRO A 7 11.95 -0.53 -21.38
CA PRO A 7 12.64 -1.79 -21.60
C PRO A 7 12.36 -2.41 -22.96
N PHE A 8 11.12 -2.31 -23.43
CA PHE A 8 10.69 -2.82 -24.75
C PHE A 8 11.21 -1.94 -25.88
N TRP A 9 11.19 -0.61 -25.73
CA TRP A 9 11.63 0.31 -26.75
C TRP A 9 13.15 0.28 -26.95
N PHE A 10 13.89 0.11 -25.87
CA PHE A 10 15.35 0.11 -25.91
C PHE A 10 15.96 -1.30 -25.92
N ASN A 11 15.15 -2.34 -25.81
CA ASN A 11 15.58 -3.74 -25.72
C ASN A 11 16.68 -3.98 -24.66
N PHE A 12 16.56 -3.31 -23.52
CA PHE A 12 17.55 -3.32 -22.44
C PHE A 12 16.86 -3.34 -21.06
N GLY A 13 17.41 -4.14 -20.13
CA GLY A 13 16.98 -4.14 -18.74
C GLY A 13 15.55 -4.71 -18.54
N MET A 14 15.18 -5.73 -19.32
CA MET A 14 13.94 -6.47 -19.13
C MET A 14 14.13 -7.47 -17.99
N PHE A 15 13.85 -7.02 -16.76
CA PHE A 15 13.83 -7.89 -15.59
C PHE A 15 12.40 -8.39 -15.39
N LYS A 16 12.19 -9.71 -15.30
CA LYS A 16 10.87 -10.31 -15.06
C LYS A 16 10.91 -11.27 -13.89
N GLY A 17 9.77 -11.45 -13.22
CA GLY A 17 9.62 -12.42 -12.16
C GLY A 17 10.48 -12.13 -10.92
N LEU A 18 11.10 -13.15 -10.37
CA LEU A 18 11.86 -13.09 -9.12
C LEU A 18 12.99 -12.05 -9.10
N PRO A 19 13.83 -11.90 -10.14
CA PRO A 19 14.87 -10.87 -10.17
C PRO A 19 14.35 -9.44 -9.99
N ALA A 20 13.26 -9.07 -10.65
CA ALA A 20 12.66 -7.74 -10.52
C ALA A 20 12.14 -7.50 -9.10
N ARG A 21 11.49 -8.50 -8.51
CA ARG A 21 10.98 -8.46 -7.14
C ARG A 21 12.11 -8.35 -6.12
N ALA A 22 13.21 -9.07 -6.34
CA ALA A 22 14.40 -9.00 -5.48
C ALA A 22 15.07 -7.63 -5.52
N ILE A 23 15.25 -7.03 -6.70
CA ILE A 23 15.76 -5.67 -6.84
C ILE A 23 14.87 -4.67 -6.11
N HIS A 24 13.55 -4.74 -6.31
CA HIS A 24 12.58 -3.84 -5.68
C HIS A 24 12.64 -3.92 -4.15
N LEU A 25 12.61 -5.15 -3.60
CA LEU A 25 12.74 -5.35 -2.16
C LEU A 25 14.12 -4.91 -1.64
N GLY A 26 15.18 -5.14 -2.42
CA GLY A 26 16.54 -4.69 -2.10
C GLY A 26 16.60 -3.17 -1.90
N PHE A 27 15.99 -2.39 -2.79
CA PHE A 27 15.87 -0.94 -2.61
C PHE A 27 15.05 -0.58 -1.36
N ALA A 28 13.90 -1.24 -1.14
CA ALA A 28 13.06 -0.96 0.02
C ALA A 28 13.79 -1.25 1.34
N LEU A 29 14.49 -2.39 1.45
CA LEU A 29 15.28 -2.76 2.63
C LEU A 29 16.43 -1.79 2.86
N THR A 30 17.22 -1.51 1.83
CA THR A 30 18.37 -0.60 1.90
C THR A 30 17.94 0.79 2.38
N LEU A 31 16.91 1.35 1.76
CA LEU A 31 16.37 2.65 2.14
C LEU A 31 15.76 2.65 3.53
N THR A 32 15.16 1.54 3.97
CA THR A 32 14.60 1.45 5.34
C THR A 32 15.67 1.73 6.40
N PHE A 33 16.84 1.12 6.29
CA PHE A 33 17.90 1.32 7.29
C PHE A 33 18.56 2.71 7.22
N LEU A 34 18.52 3.34 6.05
CA LEU A 34 19.01 4.70 5.86
C LEU A 34 17.99 5.77 6.29
N ILE A 35 16.69 5.48 6.26
CA ILE A 35 15.63 6.41 6.65
C ILE A 35 15.24 6.24 8.13
N PHE A 36 15.21 4.99 8.62
CA PHE A 36 14.78 4.63 9.97
C PHE A 36 15.98 4.10 10.80
N PRO A 37 16.78 4.98 11.44
CA PRO A 37 17.93 4.56 12.22
C PRO A 37 17.53 3.70 13.42
N LEU A 38 18.46 2.89 13.95
CA LEU A 38 18.24 1.99 15.09
C LEU A 38 17.66 2.72 16.30
N VAL A 39 18.16 3.92 16.57
CA VAL A 39 17.68 4.79 17.66
C VAL A 39 16.95 5.96 17.02
N ARG A 40 15.64 6.02 17.23
CA ARG A 40 14.79 7.13 16.71
C ARG A 40 15.33 8.49 17.17
N GLY A 41 15.43 9.42 16.23
CA GLY A 41 15.92 10.78 16.48
C GLY A 41 17.44 10.93 16.50
N LYS A 42 18.23 9.87 16.33
CA LYS A 42 19.68 9.94 16.15
C LYS A 42 20.08 9.88 14.67
N LYS A 43 21.33 10.30 14.39
CA LYS A 43 21.91 10.17 13.05
C LYS A 43 22.11 8.69 12.70
N ILE A 44 22.17 8.40 11.41
CA ILE A 44 22.48 7.07 10.86
C ILE A 44 23.82 6.60 11.45
N SER A 45 23.83 5.39 12.01
CA SER A 45 25.02 4.76 12.57
C SER A 45 25.76 3.93 11.51
N VAL A 46 27.01 3.62 11.77
CA VAL A 46 27.80 2.69 10.93
C VAL A 46 27.10 1.32 10.86
N PHE A 47 26.45 0.90 11.94
CA PHE A 47 25.69 -0.34 11.97
C PHE A 47 24.50 -0.33 11.02
N ASP A 48 23.78 0.80 10.90
CA ASP A 48 22.67 0.96 9.94
C ASP A 48 23.16 0.85 8.49
N ILE A 49 24.35 1.41 8.20
CA ILE A 49 24.97 1.31 6.87
C ILE A 49 25.38 -0.14 6.59
N LEU A 50 25.99 -0.84 7.53
CA LEU A 50 26.38 -2.24 7.37
C LEU A 50 25.19 -3.14 7.11
N ILE A 51 24.11 -3.02 7.89
CA ILE A 51 22.87 -3.78 7.67
C ILE A 51 22.27 -3.45 6.30
N SER A 52 22.28 -2.19 5.88
CA SER A 52 21.82 -1.76 4.56
C SER A 52 22.58 -2.45 3.43
N ILE A 53 23.91 -2.57 3.55
CA ILE A 53 24.75 -3.28 2.58
C ILE A 53 24.44 -4.78 2.57
N VAL A 54 24.32 -5.41 3.74
CA VAL A 54 23.96 -6.84 3.82
C VAL A 54 22.57 -7.10 3.25
N ALA A 55 21.59 -6.21 3.49
CA ALA A 55 20.25 -6.29 2.91
C ALA A 55 20.29 -6.25 1.39
N ALA A 56 21.06 -5.29 0.82
CA ALA A 56 21.27 -5.21 -0.62
C ALA A 56 21.89 -6.50 -1.17
N PHE A 57 22.93 -7.03 -0.49
CA PHE A 57 23.59 -8.26 -0.90
C PHE A 57 22.64 -9.45 -0.91
N CYS A 58 21.84 -9.67 0.13
CA CYS A 58 20.87 -10.78 0.20
C CYS A 58 19.87 -10.76 -0.95
N CYS A 59 19.40 -9.58 -1.36
CA CYS A 59 18.47 -9.44 -2.48
C CYS A 59 19.18 -9.55 -3.84
N LEU A 60 20.34 -8.89 -4.01
CA LEU A 60 21.09 -8.95 -5.25
C LEU A 60 21.67 -10.33 -5.54
N TYR A 61 21.89 -11.15 -4.49
CA TYR A 61 22.28 -12.55 -4.67
C TYR A 61 21.24 -13.29 -5.54
N ILE A 62 19.96 -13.10 -5.28
CA ILE A 62 18.87 -13.70 -6.08
C ILE A 62 18.96 -13.22 -7.54
N TYR A 63 19.23 -11.94 -7.76
CA TYR A 63 19.35 -11.38 -9.10
C TYR A 63 20.52 -11.99 -9.89
N PHE A 64 21.70 -12.06 -9.30
CA PHE A 64 22.90 -12.55 -9.99
C PHE A 64 22.95 -14.06 -10.19
N PHE A 65 22.31 -14.84 -9.30
CA PHE A 65 22.33 -16.29 -9.33
C PHE A 65 20.97 -16.90 -9.65
N TYR A 66 20.10 -16.12 -10.31
CA TYR A 66 18.71 -16.54 -10.60
C TYR A 66 18.64 -17.84 -11.41
N ASP A 67 19.41 -17.94 -12.50
CA ASP A 67 19.42 -19.10 -13.38
C ASP A 67 19.92 -20.37 -12.65
N ASP A 68 20.95 -20.22 -11.82
CA ASP A 68 21.46 -21.29 -10.98
C ASP A 68 20.45 -21.77 -9.94
N LEU A 69 19.71 -20.84 -9.33
CA LEU A 69 18.65 -21.13 -8.36
C LEU A 69 17.51 -21.92 -9.01
N VAL A 70 17.06 -21.49 -10.18
CA VAL A 70 15.98 -22.15 -10.93
C VAL A 70 16.42 -23.55 -11.39
N ASN A 71 17.62 -23.68 -11.94
CA ASN A 71 18.13 -24.97 -12.44
C ASN A 71 18.31 -26.02 -11.34
N ARG A 72 18.50 -25.59 -10.08
CA ARG A 72 18.62 -26.50 -8.92
C ARG A 72 17.31 -26.92 -8.29
N GLY A 73 16.17 -26.41 -8.79
CA GLY A 73 14.84 -26.82 -8.34
C GLY A 73 14.59 -26.67 -6.82
N GLY A 74 15.10 -25.59 -6.21
CA GLY A 74 14.89 -25.29 -4.78
C GLY A 74 15.89 -25.98 -3.83
N ILE A 75 16.89 -26.69 -4.35
CA ILE A 75 17.97 -27.26 -3.52
C ILE A 75 18.96 -26.14 -3.18
N LEU A 76 19.09 -25.86 -1.88
CA LEU A 76 20.00 -24.82 -1.40
C LEU A 76 21.46 -25.23 -1.54
N LEU A 77 22.27 -24.31 -2.08
CA LEU A 77 23.69 -24.50 -2.34
C LEU A 77 24.49 -24.65 -1.05
N VAL A 78 25.30 -25.71 -1.02
CA VAL A 78 26.33 -25.95 0.01
C VAL A 78 27.69 -25.86 -0.67
N LYS A 79 28.53 -24.91 -0.29
CA LYS A 79 29.90 -24.76 -0.80
C LYS A 79 30.90 -25.30 0.22
N GLU A 80 31.96 -25.89 -0.28
CA GLU A 80 33.11 -26.22 0.55
C GLU A 80 34.04 -24.99 0.62
N ILE A 81 34.19 -24.44 1.83
CA ILE A 81 35.04 -23.27 2.09
C ILE A 81 36.02 -23.67 3.20
N PHE A 82 37.30 -23.61 2.93
CA PHE A 82 38.37 -24.03 3.83
C PHE A 82 38.18 -25.44 4.43
N GLY A 83 37.69 -26.41 3.61
CA GLY A 83 37.44 -27.79 4.03
C GLY A 83 36.14 -28.00 4.83
N TYR A 84 35.33 -26.95 5.04
CA TYR A 84 34.02 -27.06 5.71
C TYR A 84 32.86 -26.92 4.74
N LYS A 85 31.83 -27.76 4.88
CA LYS A 85 30.59 -27.68 4.10
C LYS A 85 29.72 -26.56 4.65
N VAL A 86 29.76 -25.37 4.02
CA VAL A 86 29.01 -24.19 4.42
C VAL A 86 27.72 -24.08 3.62
N PRO A 87 26.52 -24.07 4.24
CA PRO A 87 25.24 -23.91 3.57
C PRO A 87 25.00 -22.44 3.24
N VAL A 88 25.66 -21.95 2.18
CA VAL A 88 25.72 -20.51 1.84
C VAL A 88 24.33 -19.90 1.65
N GLU A 89 23.47 -20.54 0.87
CA GLU A 89 22.12 -20.02 0.60
C GLU A 89 21.20 -20.10 1.84
N LEU A 90 21.38 -21.09 2.70
CA LEU A 90 20.66 -21.12 3.98
C LEU A 90 21.01 -19.89 4.83
N ILE A 91 22.30 -19.53 4.88
CA ILE A 91 22.77 -18.35 5.64
C ILE A 91 22.23 -17.06 5.01
N ILE A 92 22.32 -16.91 3.69
CA ILE A 92 21.84 -15.72 2.97
C ILE A 92 20.32 -15.56 3.18
N GLY A 93 19.54 -16.61 2.98
CA GLY A 93 18.10 -16.55 3.12
C GLY A 93 17.65 -16.30 4.56
N ALA A 94 18.26 -16.97 5.54
CA ALA A 94 17.97 -16.72 6.97
C ALA A 94 18.32 -15.28 7.36
N THR A 95 19.48 -14.77 6.92
CA THR A 95 19.88 -13.38 7.14
C THR A 95 18.90 -12.41 6.50
N GLY A 96 18.47 -12.68 5.26
CA GLY A 96 17.47 -11.86 4.55
C GLY A 96 16.13 -11.80 5.28
N ILE A 97 15.62 -12.92 5.79
CA ILE A 97 14.40 -12.98 6.59
C ILE A 97 14.54 -12.16 7.87
N LEU A 98 15.65 -12.31 8.61
CA LEU A 98 15.89 -11.55 9.84
C LEU A 98 16.00 -10.05 9.58
N ILE A 99 16.68 -9.66 8.51
CA ILE A 99 16.79 -8.25 8.08
C ILE A 99 15.41 -7.69 7.70
N LEU A 100 14.56 -8.46 7.01
CA LEU A 100 13.21 -8.05 6.68
C LEU A 100 12.36 -7.82 7.94
N LEU A 101 12.44 -8.71 8.92
CA LEU A 101 11.75 -8.56 10.20
C LEU A 101 12.24 -7.32 10.97
N GLU A 102 13.55 -7.05 10.99
CA GLU A 102 14.10 -5.84 11.59
C GLU A 102 13.71 -4.56 10.84
N ALA A 103 13.70 -4.58 9.51
CA ALA A 103 13.20 -3.48 8.69
C ALA A 103 11.73 -3.20 8.98
N THR A 104 10.92 -4.24 9.11
CA THR A 104 9.50 -4.14 9.46
C THR A 104 9.31 -3.50 10.84
N ARG A 105 10.10 -3.92 11.82
CA ARG A 105 10.07 -3.35 13.17
C ARG A 105 10.35 -1.85 13.14
N ARG A 106 11.30 -1.42 12.31
CA ARG A 106 11.70 0.01 12.22
C ARG A 106 10.70 0.86 11.45
N ALA A 107 10.23 0.39 10.31
CA ALA A 107 9.36 1.16 9.41
C ALA A 107 7.88 1.12 9.80
N ILE A 108 7.40 0.00 10.33
CA ILE A 108 5.98 -0.26 10.57
C ILE A 108 5.70 -0.41 12.07
N GLY A 109 6.49 -1.25 12.76
CA GLY A 109 6.33 -1.53 14.17
C GLY A 109 6.25 -3.03 14.48
N LEU A 110 6.07 -3.33 15.77
CA LEU A 110 6.12 -4.69 16.30
C LEU A 110 4.95 -5.61 15.90
N PRO A 111 3.69 -5.14 15.75
CA PRO A 111 2.56 -6.06 15.54
C PRO A 111 2.74 -6.99 14.33
N LEU A 112 3.12 -6.45 13.18
CA LEU A 112 3.34 -7.25 11.97
C LEU A 112 4.52 -8.22 12.12
N VAL A 113 5.58 -7.81 12.82
CA VAL A 113 6.74 -8.67 13.11
C VAL A 113 6.34 -9.86 13.96
N ILE A 114 5.55 -9.62 15.02
CA ILE A 114 5.09 -10.70 15.92
C ILE A 114 4.26 -11.71 15.14
N ILE A 115 3.32 -11.25 14.32
CA ILE A 115 2.49 -12.13 13.50
C ILE A 115 3.36 -12.94 12.53
N ALA A 116 4.29 -12.30 11.83
CA ALA A 116 5.20 -12.99 10.90
C ALA A 116 6.05 -14.05 11.61
N ILE A 117 6.59 -13.74 12.81
CA ILE A 117 7.35 -14.70 13.62
C ILE A 117 6.45 -15.86 14.06
N CYS A 118 5.22 -15.60 14.52
CA CYS A 118 4.27 -16.66 14.87
C CYS A 118 4.02 -17.63 13.69
N PHE A 119 3.86 -17.13 12.48
CA PHE A 119 3.68 -17.96 11.29
C PHE A 119 4.93 -18.74 10.89
N LEU A 120 6.13 -18.16 11.06
CA LEU A 120 7.40 -18.88 10.87
C LEU A 120 7.57 -20.00 11.88
N LEU A 121 7.27 -19.74 13.17
CA LEU A 121 7.30 -20.74 14.22
C LEU A 121 6.25 -21.82 13.98
N PHE A 122 5.04 -21.46 13.59
CA PHE A 122 4.00 -22.42 13.20
C PHE A 122 4.48 -23.32 12.06
N SER A 123 5.09 -22.76 11.00
CA SER A 123 5.61 -23.54 9.88
C SER A 123 6.71 -24.53 10.30
N TYR A 124 7.55 -24.15 11.29
CA TYR A 124 8.62 -25.00 11.78
C TYR A 124 8.13 -26.05 12.79
N PHE A 125 7.30 -25.61 13.77
CA PHE A 125 6.82 -26.45 14.88
C PHE A 125 5.44 -27.08 14.61
N GLY A 126 4.98 -27.16 13.40
CA GLY A 126 3.63 -27.62 13.04
C GLY A 126 3.18 -28.95 13.64
N LYS A 127 4.13 -29.84 13.99
CA LYS A 127 3.85 -31.11 14.69
C LYS A 127 3.28 -30.93 16.10
N TYR A 128 3.52 -29.78 16.71
CA TYR A 128 3.08 -29.46 18.08
C TYR A 128 1.85 -28.56 18.09
N ALA A 129 1.33 -28.21 16.92
CA ALA A 129 0.11 -27.44 16.80
C ALA A 129 -1.12 -28.30 17.20
N PRO A 130 -2.24 -27.68 17.59
CA PRO A 130 -3.50 -28.40 17.80
C PRO A 130 -3.88 -29.25 16.61
N ASP A 131 -4.48 -30.44 16.86
CA ASP A 131 -4.77 -31.45 15.83
C ASP A 131 -5.45 -30.88 14.56
N ILE A 132 -6.34 -29.92 14.74
CA ILE A 132 -7.11 -29.27 13.67
C ILE A 132 -6.22 -28.53 12.66
N ILE A 133 -5.12 -27.93 13.12
CA ILE A 133 -4.18 -27.17 12.28
C ILE A 133 -2.78 -27.79 12.25
N SER A 134 -2.63 -29.00 12.80
CA SER A 134 -1.34 -29.70 12.83
C SER A 134 -0.86 -30.07 11.44
N HIS A 135 0.43 -30.03 11.24
CA HIS A 135 1.10 -30.48 10.01
C HIS A 135 2.51 -31.01 10.30
N GLY A 136 3.13 -31.65 9.31
CA GLY A 136 4.42 -32.33 9.49
C GLY A 136 5.61 -31.49 9.94
N GLY A 137 5.47 -30.16 9.96
CA GLY A 137 6.56 -29.21 10.21
C GLY A 137 7.56 -29.15 9.05
N LEU A 138 8.14 -27.97 8.83
CA LEU A 138 9.17 -27.78 7.82
C LEU A 138 10.57 -27.84 8.44
N SER A 139 11.52 -28.49 7.77
CA SER A 139 12.93 -28.34 8.16
C SER A 139 13.41 -26.93 7.92
N LEU A 140 14.41 -26.46 8.68
CA LEU A 140 14.94 -25.10 8.55
C LEU A 140 15.39 -24.78 7.11
N LYS A 141 16.00 -25.74 6.43
CA LYS A 141 16.41 -25.59 5.02
C LYS A 141 15.20 -25.37 4.11
N ARG A 142 14.14 -26.15 4.28
CA ARG A 142 12.92 -26.02 3.48
C ARG A 142 12.17 -24.73 3.79
N LEU A 143 12.10 -24.35 5.08
CA LEU A 143 11.48 -23.10 5.51
C LEU A 143 12.18 -21.89 4.88
N VAL A 144 13.50 -21.80 5.02
CA VAL A 144 14.28 -20.66 4.48
C VAL A 144 14.27 -20.67 2.96
N GLY A 145 14.40 -21.83 2.34
CA GLY A 145 14.35 -21.98 0.87
C GLY A 145 13.04 -21.45 0.30
N PHE A 146 11.93 -21.91 0.86
CA PHE A 146 10.60 -21.47 0.44
C PHE A 146 10.34 -19.99 0.72
N GLN A 147 10.71 -19.49 1.90
CA GLN A 147 10.44 -18.10 2.27
C GLN A 147 11.28 -17.09 1.48
N TRP A 148 12.57 -17.38 1.19
CA TRP A 148 13.49 -16.39 0.62
C TRP A 148 13.81 -16.60 -0.87
N PHE A 149 13.71 -17.82 -1.40
CA PHE A 149 14.12 -18.10 -2.77
C PHE A 149 12.97 -18.51 -3.69
N ASP A 150 11.76 -18.65 -3.16
CA ASP A 150 10.57 -18.99 -3.92
C ASP A 150 9.73 -17.74 -4.28
N GLN A 151 8.87 -17.91 -5.30
CA GLN A 151 7.95 -16.87 -5.78
C GLN A 151 6.57 -16.90 -5.11
N GLU A 152 6.36 -17.72 -4.10
CA GLU A 152 5.09 -17.91 -3.42
C GLU A 152 5.03 -17.32 -2.00
N ALA A 153 6.17 -16.84 -1.48
CA ALA A 153 6.28 -16.28 -0.15
C ALA A 153 6.64 -14.78 -0.18
N ILE A 154 7.80 -14.40 0.36
CA ILE A 154 8.26 -13.00 0.43
C ILE A 154 8.24 -12.35 -0.96
N PHE A 155 8.71 -13.06 -1.98
CA PHE A 155 8.72 -12.61 -3.36
C PHE A 155 7.48 -13.06 -4.15
N GLY A 156 6.36 -13.31 -3.46
CA GLY A 156 5.11 -13.77 -4.03
C GLY A 156 4.33 -12.69 -4.80
N ILE A 157 3.04 -12.98 -5.03
CA ILE A 157 2.11 -12.09 -5.74
C ILE A 157 2.13 -10.67 -5.17
N PRO A 158 2.08 -10.45 -3.82
CA PRO A 158 1.98 -9.09 -3.30
C PRO A 158 3.16 -8.20 -3.68
N ILE A 159 4.39 -8.71 -3.60
CA ILE A 159 5.57 -7.93 -4.00
C ILE A 159 5.65 -7.77 -5.52
N GLY A 160 5.17 -8.73 -6.31
CA GLY A 160 5.03 -8.61 -7.75
C GLY A 160 4.13 -7.43 -8.14
N VAL A 161 2.95 -7.35 -7.54
CA VAL A 161 2.02 -6.23 -7.72
C VAL A 161 2.64 -4.90 -7.32
N SER A 162 3.47 -4.90 -6.27
CA SER A 162 4.22 -3.73 -5.82
C SER A 162 5.18 -3.22 -6.89
N VAL A 163 5.89 -4.13 -7.56
CA VAL A 163 6.81 -3.84 -8.67
C VAL A 163 6.06 -3.36 -9.91
N ASP A 164 4.98 -4.06 -10.27
CA ASP A 164 4.31 -3.86 -11.56
C ASP A 164 3.58 -2.52 -11.65
N PHE A 165 2.95 -2.06 -10.57
CA PHE A 165 2.16 -0.82 -10.64
C PHE A 165 2.01 -0.05 -9.33
N ILE A 166 2.02 -0.65 -8.11
CA ILE A 166 1.81 0.13 -6.87
C ILE A 166 2.84 1.26 -6.76
N PHE A 167 4.11 0.97 -7.08
CA PHE A 167 5.17 1.98 -7.07
C PHE A 167 4.83 3.21 -7.91
N LEU A 168 4.31 3.01 -9.13
CA LEU A 168 3.94 4.12 -10.01
C LEU A 168 2.75 4.93 -9.46
N PHE A 169 1.77 4.27 -8.86
CA PHE A 169 0.65 4.97 -8.23
C PHE A 169 1.08 5.81 -7.02
N VAL A 170 1.95 5.26 -6.17
CA VAL A 170 2.51 6.00 -5.03
C VAL A 170 3.35 7.19 -5.51
N LEU A 171 4.11 7.00 -6.58
CA LEU A 171 4.91 8.05 -7.21
C LEU A 171 4.04 9.15 -7.81
N PHE A 172 2.99 8.79 -8.54
CA PHE A 172 2.01 9.72 -9.10
C PHE A 172 1.36 10.57 -8.00
N GLY A 173 0.91 9.93 -6.90
CA GLY A 173 0.33 10.63 -5.77
C GLY A 173 1.29 11.64 -5.14
N ALA A 174 2.55 11.24 -4.93
CA ALA A 174 3.58 12.11 -4.35
C ALA A 174 3.94 13.30 -5.29
N LEU A 175 4.02 13.06 -6.59
CA LEU A 175 4.24 14.11 -7.58
C LEU A 175 3.07 15.09 -7.64
N LEU A 176 1.84 14.60 -7.61
CA LEU A 176 0.64 15.45 -7.63
C LEU A 176 0.54 16.29 -6.35
N GLU A 177 0.82 15.71 -5.19
CA GLU A 177 0.88 16.41 -3.91
C GLU A 177 1.94 17.52 -3.93
N THR A 178 3.16 17.20 -4.39
CA THR A 178 4.28 18.14 -4.46
C THR A 178 4.02 19.28 -5.45
N ALA A 179 3.31 19.00 -6.55
CA ALA A 179 2.87 20.00 -7.50
C ALA A 179 1.82 20.98 -6.94
N GLY A 180 1.17 20.63 -5.81
CA GLY A 180 0.15 21.45 -5.15
C GLY A 180 -1.28 20.93 -5.30
N GLY A 181 -1.47 19.74 -5.86
CA GLY A 181 -2.79 19.13 -6.07
C GLY A 181 -3.56 18.92 -4.78
N GLY A 182 -2.87 18.49 -3.68
CA GLY A 182 -3.53 18.28 -2.39
C GLY A 182 -4.17 19.57 -1.84
N LYS A 183 -3.44 20.68 -1.90
CA LYS A 183 -3.99 21.99 -1.51
C LYS A 183 -5.16 22.42 -2.39
N TYR A 184 -5.05 22.23 -3.69
CA TYR A 184 -6.13 22.54 -4.64
C TYR A 184 -7.42 21.77 -4.31
N PHE A 185 -7.34 20.48 -4.06
CA PHE A 185 -8.52 19.68 -3.72
C PHE A 185 -9.15 20.10 -2.38
N LEU A 186 -8.32 20.45 -1.42
CA LEU A 186 -8.80 20.96 -0.15
C LEU A 186 -9.50 22.31 -0.28
N ASP A 187 -8.89 23.27 -0.98
CA ASP A 187 -9.48 24.58 -1.26
C ASP A 187 -10.79 24.45 -2.05
N LEU A 188 -10.86 23.51 -3.00
CA LEU A 188 -12.06 23.21 -3.76
C LEU A 188 -13.17 22.65 -2.84
N ALA A 189 -12.85 21.75 -1.94
CA ALA A 189 -13.80 21.20 -0.97
C ALA A 189 -14.33 22.31 -0.04
N PHE A 190 -13.49 23.20 0.46
CA PHE A 190 -13.92 24.37 1.24
C PHE A 190 -14.82 25.29 0.43
N ALA A 191 -14.51 25.55 -0.83
CA ALA A 191 -15.32 26.37 -1.71
C ALA A 191 -16.72 25.78 -1.97
N MET A 192 -16.83 24.42 -2.01
CA MET A 192 -18.10 23.72 -2.26
C MET A 192 -19.02 23.67 -1.04
N VAL A 193 -18.49 23.36 0.14
CA VAL A 193 -19.32 23.01 1.31
C VAL A 193 -18.99 23.83 2.56
N GLY A 194 -18.01 24.72 2.53
CA GLY A 194 -17.55 25.51 3.69
C GLY A 194 -18.65 26.33 4.36
N LYS A 195 -19.58 26.88 3.59
CA LYS A 195 -20.74 27.67 4.08
C LYS A 195 -21.83 26.81 4.71
N MET A 196 -21.84 25.50 4.48
CA MET A 196 -22.85 24.62 5.06
C MET A 196 -22.66 24.52 6.59
N ARG A 197 -23.73 24.20 7.32
CA ARG A 197 -23.62 23.92 8.75
C ARG A 197 -22.62 22.78 9.01
N GLY A 198 -21.63 23.04 9.88
CA GLY A 198 -20.48 22.15 10.04
C GLY A 198 -19.58 22.06 8.81
N GLY A 199 -19.56 23.11 7.99
CA GLY A 199 -18.82 23.20 6.73
C GLY A 199 -17.36 22.74 6.79
N PRO A 200 -16.57 23.13 7.78
CA PRO A 200 -15.19 22.67 7.92
C PRO A 200 -15.03 21.15 8.01
N ALA A 201 -15.91 20.46 8.76
CA ALA A 201 -15.89 19.01 8.84
C ALA A 201 -16.26 18.35 7.49
N LYS A 202 -17.27 18.89 6.82
CA LYS A 202 -17.68 18.45 5.48
C LYS A 202 -16.60 18.68 4.43
N ALA A 203 -15.94 19.85 4.49
CA ALA A 203 -14.82 20.15 3.61
C ALA A 203 -13.62 19.23 3.89
N ALA A 204 -13.35 18.93 5.15
CA ALA A 204 -12.33 17.94 5.52
C ALA A 204 -12.66 16.55 4.93
N ILE A 205 -13.91 16.10 5.03
CA ILE A 205 -14.36 14.82 4.48
C ILE A 205 -14.16 14.77 2.96
N LEU A 206 -14.63 15.77 2.23
CA LEU A 206 -14.51 15.80 0.77
C LEU A 206 -13.05 16.02 0.33
N GLY A 207 -12.33 16.95 0.95
CA GLY A 207 -10.94 17.24 0.61
C GLY A 207 -10.01 16.08 0.91
N SER A 208 -10.15 15.47 2.09
CA SER A 208 -9.40 14.28 2.47
C SER A 208 -9.78 13.06 1.61
N GLY A 209 -11.03 12.98 1.17
CA GLY A 209 -11.46 11.97 0.19
C GLY A 209 -10.78 12.15 -1.16
N MET A 210 -10.78 13.36 -1.71
CA MET A 210 -10.14 13.67 -3.00
C MET A 210 -8.62 13.50 -2.97
N THR A 211 -7.96 13.84 -1.87
CA THR A 211 -6.52 13.62 -1.71
C THR A 211 -6.20 12.17 -1.38
N GLY A 212 -7.02 11.51 -0.56
CA GLY A 212 -6.88 10.11 -0.15
C GLY A 212 -7.01 9.13 -1.30
N MET A 213 -7.95 9.39 -2.22
CA MET A 213 -8.11 8.55 -3.43
C MET A 213 -6.88 8.58 -4.35
N ILE A 214 -5.99 9.56 -4.21
CA ILE A 214 -4.79 9.71 -5.02
C ILE A 214 -3.55 9.24 -4.27
N SER A 215 -3.43 9.58 -2.97
CA SER A 215 -2.28 9.21 -2.15
C SER A 215 -2.23 7.71 -1.84
N GLY A 216 -3.38 7.05 -1.80
CA GLY A 216 -3.51 5.63 -1.47
C GLY A 216 -3.09 5.25 -0.04
N SER A 217 -2.69 6.22 0.78
CA SER A 217 -2.21 6.02 2.15
C SER A 217 -3.01 6.86 3.14
N SER A 218 -3.77 6.21 4.02
CA SER A 218 -4.53 6.91 5.08
C SER A 218 -3.63 7.69 6.02
N ILE A 219 -2.46 7.15 6.38
CA ILE A 219 -1.50 7.80 7.29
C ILE A 219 -0.95 9.06 6.65
N ALA A 220 -0.42 8.96 5.42
CA ALA A 220 0.12 10.11 4.71
C ALA A 220 -0.97 11.17 4.50
N ASN A 221 -2.18 10.76 4.09
CA ASN A 221 -3.30 11.67 3.88
C ASN A 221 -3.71 12.39 5.17
N THR A 222 -3.87 11.68 6.29
CA THR A 222 -4.20 12.27 7.59
C THR A 222 -3.14 13.30 8.03
N VAL A 223 -1.86 13.02 7.82
CA VAL A 223 -0.79 13.96 8.16
C VAL A 223 -0.83 15.19 7.26
N THR A 224 -1.06 15.02 5.96
CA THR A 224 -1.05 16.12 4.99
C THR A 224 -2.27 17.02 5.14
N THR A 225 -3.49 16.44 5.09
CA THR A 225 -4.74 17.22 5.14
C THR A 225 -5.08 17.65 6.55
N GLY A 226 -4.82 16.82 7.55
CA GLY A 226 -5.16 17.07 8.95
C GLY A 226 -4.43 18.25 9.56
N THR A 227 -3.22 18.60 9.08
CA THR A 227 -2.51 19.80 9.50
C THR A 227 -3.29 21.08 9.21
N PHE A 228 -4.15 21.09 8.20
CA PHE A 228 -5.02 22.21 7.83
C PHE A 228 -6.45 22.03 8.35
N THR A 229 -7.04 20.87 8.18
CA THR A 229 -8.46 20.62 8.47
C THR A 229 -8.77 20.56 9.95
N ILE A 230 -7.92 19.90 10.76
CA ILE A 230 -8.13 19.77 12.21
C ILE A 230 -8.14 21.12 12.91
N PRO A 231 -7.18 22.06 12.68
CA PRO A 231 -7.23 23.39 13.28
C PRO A 231 -8.50 24.17 12.90
N ILE A 232 -8.94 24.09 11.64
CA ILE A 232 -10.14 24.81 11.18
C ILE A 232 -11.41 24.22 11.84
N MET A 233 -11.55 22.90 11.91
CA MET A 233 -12.65 22.23 12.61
C MET A 233 -12.70 22.63 14.11
N LYS A 234 -11.55 22.70 14.77
CA LYS A 234 -11.46 23.15 16.18
C LYS A 234 -11.88 24.60 16.33
N LYS A 235 -11.41 25.49 15.43
CA LYS A 235 -11.79 26.93 15.44
C LYS A 235 -13.30 27.13 15.31
N THR A 236 -13.98 26.24 14.61
CA THR A 236 -15.46 26.31 14.40
C THR A 236 -16.27 25.56 15.45
N GLY A 237 -15.64 24.99 16.49
CA GLY A 237 -16.32 24.45 17.66
C GLY A 237 -16.37 22.93 17.77
N PHE A 238 -15.73 22.18 16.88
CA PHE A 238 -15.54 20.74 17.09
C PHE A 238 -14.47 20.50 18.18
N SER A 239 -14.68 19.49 19.02
CA SER A 239 -13.62 19.05 19.94
C SER A 239 -12.42 18.48 19.17
N LYS A 240 -11.25 18.48 19.80
CA LYS A 240 -10.01 17.96 19.17
C LYS A 240 -10.12 16.46 18.81
N GLU A 241 -10.82 15.69 19.64
CA GLU A 241 -11.06 14.26 19.43
C GLU A 241 -11.96 14.03 18.21
N LYS A 242 -13.06 14.80 18.11
CA LYS A 242 -14.00 14.69 16.97
C LYS A 242 -13.37 15.17 15.67
N ALA A 243 -12.62 16.29 15.71
CA ALA A 243 -11.90 16.78 14.54
C ALA A 243 -10.87 15.74 14.04
N GLY A 244 -10.11 15.12 14.97
CA GLY A 244 -9.19 14.06 14.64
C GLY A 244 -9.89 12.80 14.10
N ALA A 245 -11.01 12.40 14.70
CA ALA A 245 -11.79 11.23 14.26
C ALA A 245 -12.37 11.41 12.86
N ILE A 246 -12.92 12.60 12.54
CA ILE A 246 -13.44 12.92 11.21
C ILE A 246 -12.31 12.85 10.18
N GLU A 247 -11.17 13.43 10.45
CA GLU A 247 -10.02 13.45 9.54
C GLU A 247 -9.48 12.03 9.28
N VAL A 248 -9.27 11.26 10.35
CA VAL A 248 -8.77 9.87 10.22
C VAL A 248 -9.76 9.00 9.45
N SER A 249 -11.07 9.08 9.78
CA SER A 249 -12.10 8.29 9.09
C SER A 249 -12.20 8.65 7.61
N SER A 250 -12.09 9.93 7.27
CA SER A 250 -12.09 10.41 5.87
C SER A 250 -10.87 9.92 5.11
N SER A 251 -9.70 9.95 5.75
CA SER A 251 -8.44 9.47 5.16
C SER A 251 -8.43 7.96 4.94
N VAL A 252 -8.99 7.18 5.86
CA VAL A 252 -9.15 5.73 5.71
C VAL A 252 -10.10 5.40 4.56
N ASN A 253 -11.26 6.08 4.50
CA ASN A 253 -12.21 5.91 3.41
C ASN A 253 -11.63 6.29 2.03
N GLY A 254 -10.65 7.21 1.98
CA GLY A 254 -9.95 7.57 0.75
C GLY A 254 -9.25 6.39 0.08
N GLN A 255 -8.81 5.40 0.85
CA GLN A 255 -8.14 4.21 0.30
C GLN A 255 -9.06 3.28 -0.49
N ILE A 256 -10.37 3.33 -0.27
CA ILE A 256 -11.36 2.57 -1.05
C ILE A 256 -12.01 3.42 -2.14
N MET A 257 -11.69 4.71 -2.23
CA MET A 257 -12.31 5.64 -3.19
C MET A 257 -11.60 5.56 -4.56
N PRO A 258 -12.32 5.18 -5.64
CA PRO A 258 -11.76 5.20 -6.98
C PRO A 258 -11.36 6.63 -7.42
N PRO A 259 -10.44 6.79 -8.41
CA PRO A 259 -9.93 5.75 -9.32
C PRO A 259 -8.62 5.08 -8.87
N VAL A 260 -7.83 5.66 -7.95
CA VAL A 260 -6.50 5.13 -7.61
C VAL A 260 -6.57 4.14 -6.46
N MET A 261 -7.33 4.46 -5.41
CA MET A 261 -7.48 3.62 -4.20
C MET A 261 -6.15 3.35 -3.46
N GLY A 262 -6.18 2.52 -2.45
CA GLY A 262 -4.99 2.06 -1.74
C GLY A 262 -4.33 0.83 -2.38
N ALA A 263 -3.10 0.55 -1.97
CA ALA A 263 -2.32 -0.57 -2.49
C ALA A 263 -3.01 -1.94 -2.36
N ALA A 264 -3.88 -2.11 -1.36
CA ALA A 264 -4.68 -3.33 -1.16
C ALA A 264 -5.57 -3.67 -2.36
N ALA A 265 -6.13 -2.69 -3.07
CA ALA A 265 -7.01 -2.91 -4.20
C ALA A 265 -6.28 -3.55 -5.41
N PHE A 266 -5.01 -3.23 -5.60
CA PHE A 266 -4.20 -3.84 -6.64
C PHE A 266 -3.85 -5.29 -6.31
N VAL A 267 -3.52 -5.56 -5.04
CA VAL A 267 -3.26 -6.92 -4.56
C VAL A 267 -4.54 -7.76 -4.67
N MET A 268 -5.70 -7.18 -4.35
CA MET A 268 -7.00 -7.81 -4.52
C MET A 268 -7.23 -8.26 -5.97
N ALA A 269 -7.06 -7.37 -6.94
CA ALA A 269 -7.20 -7.69 -8.35
C ALA A 269 -6.34 -8.90 -8.77
N SER A 270 -5.10 -8.95 -8.29
CA SER A 270 -4.16 -10.03 -8.61
C SER A 270 -4.49 -11.35 -7.90
N PHE A 271 -4.97 -11.31 -6.66
CA PHE A 271 -5.34 -12.53 -5.90
C PHE A 271 -6.57 -13.22 -6.49
N ILE A 272 -7.57 -12.46 -6.91
CA ILE A 272 -8.81 -13.02 -7.48
C ILE A 272 -8.76 -13.14 -9.01
N GLY A 273 -7.66 -12.73 -9.65
CA GLY A 273 -7.46 -12.90 -11.10
C GLY A 273 -8.35 -12.02 -11.98
N VAL A 274 -8.81 -10.87 -11.47
CA VAL A 274 -9.64 -9.93 -12.23
C VAL A 274 -8.85 -8.68 -12.64
N THR A 275 -9.40 -7.91 -13.57
CA THR A 275 -8.81 -6.61 -13.93
C THR A 275 -8.98 -5.62 -12.78
N TYR A 276 -8.02 -4.69 -12.65
CA TYR A 276 -8.13 -3.61 -11.66
C TYR A 276 -9.43 -2.79 -11.83
N PHE A 277 -9.89 -2.63 -13.07
CA PHE A 277 -11.14 -1.93 -13.36
C PHE A 277 -12.37 -2.60 -12.74
N GLU A 278 -12.40 -3.94 -12.68
CA GLU A 278 -13.49 -4.66 -12.00
C GLU A 278 -13.49 -4.35 -10.50
N VAL A 279 -12.32 -4.32 -9.86
CA VAL A 279 -12.21 -3.92 -8.45
C VAL A 279 -12.70 -2.49 -8.25
N VAL A 280 -12.33 -1.56 -9.14
CA VAL A 280 -12.81 -0.16 -9.13
C VAL A 280 -14.33 -0.08 -9.16
N LYS A 281 -14.98 -0.83 -10.05
CA LYS A 281 -16.45 -0.86 -10.17
C LYS A 281 -17.12 -1.33 -8.88
N HIS A 282 -16.61 -2.40 -8.29
CA HIS A 282 -17.18 -2.96 -7.06
C HIS A 282 -16.89 -2.11 -5.83
N ALA A 283 -15.74 -1.43 -5.76
CA ALA A 283 -15.39 -0.52 -4.67
C ALA A 283 -16.17 0.79 -4.68
N PHE A 284 -16.68 1.23 -5.85
CA PHE A 284 -17.32 2.54 -6.00
C PHE A 284 -18.53 2.73 -5.11
N LEU A 285 -19.45 1.77 -5.08
CA LEU A 285 -20.67 1.86 -4.27
C LEU A 285 -20.40 1.85 -2.76
N PRO A 286 -19.61 0.92 -2.19
CA PRO A 286 -19.21 0.95 -0.79
C PRO A 286 -18.50 2.25 -0.39
N ALA A 287 -17.63 2.77 -1.24
CA ALA A 287 -16.93 4.03 -0.99
C ALA A 287 -17.92 5.20 -0.87
N ILE A 288 -18.84 5.35 -1.83
CA ILE A 288 -19.85 6.42 -1.80
C ILE A 288 -20.73 6.31 -0.55
N ILE A 289 -21.23 5.11 -0.22
CA ILE A 289 -22.07 4.90 0.98
C ILE A 289 -21.30 5.31 2.24
N SER A 290 -20.03 4.93 2.35
CA SER A 290 -19.18 5.27 3.49
C SER A 290 -18.97 6.79 3.62
N TYR A 291 -18.71 7.50 2.50
CA TYR A 291 -18.58 8.96 2.51
C TYR A 291 -19.90 9.67 2.82
N ILE A 292 -21.02 9.21 2.28
CA ILE A 292 -22.35 9.77 2.61
C ILE A 292 -22.65 9.58 4.09
N ALA A 293 -22.38 8.40 4.66
CA ALA A 293 -22.58 8.12 6.07
C ALA A 293 -21.73 9.06 6.95
N LEU A 294 -20.44 9.20 6.64
CA LEU A 294 -19.54 10.08 7.39
C LEU A 294 -19.95 11.56 7.29
N PHE A 295 -20.34 11.99 6.09
CA PHE A 295 -20.85 13.34 5.84
C PHE A 295 -22.13 13.62 6.63
N TYR A 296 -23.04 12.65 6.69
CA TYR A 296 -24.29 12.77 7.45
C TYR A 296 -24.05 12.75 8.96
N ILE A 297 -23.20 11.85 9.46
CA ILE A 297 -22.81 11.81 10.89
C ILE A 297 -22.19 13.14 11.31
N SER A 298 -21.27 13.69 10.50
CA SER A 298 -20.66 15.00 10.78
C SER A 298 -21.67 16.14 10.77
N HIS A 299 -22.71 16.04 9.93
CA HIS A 299 -23.82 17.02 9.90
C HIS A 299 -24.67 16.95 11.16
N LEU A 300 -25.05 15.74 11.61
CA LEU A 300 -25.81 15.58 12.84
C LEU A 300 -25.03 16.07 14.07
N GLU A 301 -23.73 15.80 14.10
CA GLU A 301 -22.87 16.32 15.17
C GLU A 301 -22.80 17.86 15.17
N ALA A 302 -22.69 18.47 14.00
CA ALA A 302 -22.73 19.92 13.87
C ALA A 302 -24.08 20.53 14.30
N LEU A 303 -25.19 19.83 14.03
CA LEU A 303 -26.52 20.20 14.52
C LEU A 303 -26.58 20.15 16.05
N LYS A 304 -26.14 19.03 16.63
CA LYS A 304 -26.12 18.83 18.08
C LYS A 304 -25.33 19.89 18.83
N LEU A 305 -24.19 20.34 18.25
CA LEU A 305 -23.32 21.36 18.81
C LEU A 305 -23.75 22.79 18.46
N GLY A 306 -24.82 23.00 17.69
CA GLY A 306 -25.28 24.32 17.25
C GLY A 306 -24.31 25.04 16.33
N LEU A 307 -23.40 24.31 15.65
CA LEU A 307 -22.37 24.92 14.82
C LEU A 307 -22.96 25.56 13.55
N LYS A 308 -22.32 26.63 13.12
CA LYS A 308 -22.63 27.32 11.86
C LYS A 308 -21.64 26.86 10.75
N GLY A 309 -21.82 27.39 9.54
CA GLY A 309 -20.81 27.33 8.48
C GLY A 309 -19.67 28.31 8.72
N MET A 310 -18.70 28.31 7.82
CA MET A 310 -17.66 29.32 7.77
C MET A 310 -18.22 30.67 7.30
N ASP A 311 -17.59 31.76 7.73
CA ASP A 311 -17.92 33.11 7.25
C ASP A 311 -17.58 33.26 5.77
N ASP A 312 -18.35 34.07 5.06
CA ASP A 312 -18.17 34.29 3.61
C ASP A 312 -16.77 34.74 3.24
N ALA A 313 -16.11 35.51 4.12
CA ALA A 313 -14.74 35.97 3.90
C ALA A 313 -13.68 34.89 3.95
N ASP A 314 -13.95 33.79 4.69
CA ASP A 314 -13.01 32.68 4.88
C ASP A 314 -13.19 31.54 3.84
N VAL A 315 -14.28 31.57 3.05
CA VAL A 315 -14.57 30.56 2.05
C VAL A 315 -14.03 30.95 0.68
N PRO A 316 -13.18 30.10 0.05
CA PRO A 316 -12.66 30.39 -1.28
C PRO A 316 -13.77 30.51 -2.34
N HIS A 317 -13.60 31.41 -3.32
CA HIS A 317 -14.55 31.52 -4.43
C HIS A 317 -14.53 30.29 -5.34
N LEU A 318 -15.62 29.54 -5.41
CA LEU A 318 -15.71 28.26 -6.14
C LEU A 318 -15.20 28.35 -7.59
N LYS A 319 -15.70 29.29 -8.38
CA LYS A 319 -15.30 29.43 -9.80
C LYS A 319 -13.81 29.74 -9.94
N ARG A 320 -13.27 30.65 -9.13
CA ARG A 320 -11.84 31.02 -9.16
C ARG A 320 -10.96 29.83 -8.74
N THR A 321 -11.33 29.15 -7.66
CA THR A 321 -10.61 27.99 -7.15
C THR A 321 -10.63 26.85 -8.17
N PHE A 322 -11.79 26.53 -8.74
CA PHE A 322 -11.93 25.48 -9.76
C PHE A 322 -11.03 25.75 -10.97
N LEU A 323 -11.11 26.96 -11.54
CA LEU A 323 -10.32 27.34 -12.72
C LEU A 323 -8.81 27.37 -12.44
N SER A 324 -8.39 27.74 -11.24
CA SER A 324 -6.95 27.85 -10.90
C SER A 324 -6.22 26.52 -10.89
N GLY A 325 -6.92 25.41 -10.69
CA GLY A 325 -6.33 24.07 -10.57
C GLY A 325 -6.82 23.06 -11.61
N LEU A 326 -7.48 23.49 -12.70
CA LEU A 326 -7.92 22.62 -13.79
C LEU A 326 -6.79 21.73 -14.34
N HIS A 327 -5.58 22.25 -14.34
CA HIS A 327 -4.41 21.51 -14.80
C HIS A 327 -4.13 20.22 -14.00
N PHE A 328 -4.53 20.16 -12.71
CA PHE A 328 -4.42 18.93 -11.91
C PHE A 328 -5.44 17.87 -12.28
N LEU A 329 -6.57 18.26 -12.89
CA LEU A 329 -7.58 17.30 -13.35
C LEU A 329 -7.17 16.59 -14.64
N ILE A 330 -6.27 17.18 -15.45
CA ILE A 330 -5.82 16.61 -16.73
C ILE A 330 -5.15 15.23 -16.53
N PRO A 331 -4.14 15.06 -15.65
CA PRO A 331 -3.53 13.75 -15.43
C PRO A 331 -4.51 12.71 -14.88
N ILE A 332 -5.46 13.14 -14.03
CA ILE A 332 -6.50 12.26 -13.49
C ILE A 332 -7.46 11.83 -14.61
N PHE A 333 -7.84 12.75 -15.49
CA PHE A 333 -8.65 12.44 -16.67
C PHE A 333 -7.92 11.46 -17.59
N VAL A 334 -6.62 11.68 -17.85
CA VAL A 334 -5.79 10.75 -18.66
C VAL A 334 -5.79 9.36 -18.02
N LEU A 335 -5.60 9.26 -16.71
CA LEU A 335 -5.65 7.98 -15.98
C LEU A 335 -7.00 7.28 -16.18
N ILE A 336 -8.09 7.99 -15.92
CA ILE A 336 -9.45 7.43 -16.03
C ILE A 336 -9.76 7.04 -17.48
N PHE A 337 -9.40 7.88 -18.44
CA PHE A 337 -9.63 7.61 -19.86
C PHE A 337 -8.89 6.35 -20.33
N LEU A 338 -7.61 6.21 -19.98
CA LEU A 338 -6.82 5.03 -20.36
C LEU A 338 -7.30 3.76 -19.65
N LEU A 339 -7.63 3.86 -18.35
CA LEU A 339 -8.02 2.71 -17.54
C LEU A 339 -9.47 2.24 -17.83
N VAL A 340 -10.41 3.19 -17.93
CA VAL A 340 -11.85 2.89 -17.99
C VAL A 340 -12.34 2.78 -19.44
N TYR A 341 -11.99 3.76 -20.26
CA TYR A 341 -12.48 3.81 -21.65
C TYR A 341 -11.63 2.96 -22.59
N MET A 342 -10.30 3.10 -22.55
CA MET A 342 -9.40 2.32 -23.40
C MET A 342 -9.12 0.92 -22.83
N ARG A 343 -9.45 0.66 -21.54
CA ARG A 343 -9.23 -0.62 -20.84
C ARG A 343 -7.79 -1.12 -20.87
N TYR A 344 -6.83 -0.19 -20.84
CA TYR A 344 -5.43 -0.53 -20.70
C TYR A 344 -5.10 -1.02 -19.29
N THR A 345 -3.94 -1.67 -19.15
CA THR A 345 -3.45 -2.13 -17.83
C THR A 345 -3.25 -0.96 -16.88
N ALA A 346 -3.38 -1.24 -15.57
CA ALA A 346 -3.19 -0.22 -14.54
C ALA A 346 -1.78 0.42 -14.61
N GLY A 347 -0.74 -0.39 -14.82
CA GLY A 347 0.64 0.09 -14.97
C GLY A 347 0.84 1.01 -16.17
N PHE A 348 0.29 0.65 -17.33
CA PHE A 348 0.34 1.50 -18.51
C PHE A 348 -0.40 2.83 -18.29
N SER A 349 -1.62 2.76 -17.77
CA SER A 349 -2.46 3.94 -17.55
C SER A 349 -1.82 4.95 -16.60
N ILE A 350 -1.27 4.48 -15.48
CA ILE A 350 -0.63 5.36 -14.49
C ILE A 350 0.71 5.92 -14.99
N PHE A 351 1.45 5.16 -15.80
CA PHE A 351 2.70 5.66 -16.39
C PHE A 351 2.44 6.89 -17.27
N TYR A 352 1.48 6.83 -18.18
CA TYR A 352 1.13 7.97 -19.04
C TYR A 352 0.45 9.10 -18.27
N ALA A 353 -0.34 8.80 -17.24
CA ALA A 353 -0.88 9.81 -16.36
C ALA A 353 0.25 10.55 -15.61
N THR A 354 1.30 9.84 -15.17
CA THR A 354 2.47 10.43 -14.51
C THR A 354 3.26 11.34 -15.48
N ILE A 355 3.48 10.90 -16.71
CA ILE A 355 4.11 11.75 -17.74
C ILE A 355 3.25 13.00 -18.00
N SER A 356 1.94 12.83 -18.17
CA SER A 356 1.00 13.94 -18.33
C SER A 356 1.09 14.94 -17.17
N LEU A 357 1.17 14.45 -15.93
CA LEU A 357 1.34 15.29 -14.74
C LEU A 357 2.62 16.12 -14.78
N ILE A 358 3.73 15.49 -15.10
CA ILE A 358 5.05 16.14 -15.19
C ILE A 358 5.05 17.23 -16.27
N LEU A 359 4.48 16.93 -17.45
CA LEU A 359 4.40 17.88 -18.56
C LEU A 359 3.43 19.03 -18.28
N VAL A 360 2.25 18.76 -17.74
CA VAL A 360 1.26 19.77 -17.40
C VAL A 360 1.80 20.70 -16.31
N ASN A 361 2.50 20.16 -15.31
CA ASN A 361 3.14 20.96 -14.27
C ASN A 361 4.26 21.84 -14.85
N LEU A 362 5.06 21.32 -15.80
CA LEU A 362 6.08 22.11 -16.52
C LEU A 362 5.45 23.33 -17.22
N ILE A 363 4.42 23.08 -18.02
CA ILE A 363 3.72 24.13 -18.78
C ILE A 363 3.14 25.17 -17.80
N ASN A 364 2.47 24.73 -16.73
CA ASN A 364 1.89 25.62 -15.73
C ASN A 364 2.95 26.49 -15.03
N ARG A 365 4.14 25.95 -14.73
CA ARG A 365 5.24 26.71 -14.11
C ARG A 365 5.86 27.74 -15.05
N ILE A 366 6.03 27.39 -16.32
CA ILE A 366 6.51 28.32 -17.33
C ILE A 366 5.52 29.47 -17.52
N ILE A 367 4.20 29.18 -17.58
CA ILE A 367 3.18 30.21 -17.78
C ILE A 367 3.05 31.14 -16.56
N LYS A 368 3.17 30.61 -15.33
CA LYS A 368 3.00 31.40 -14.10
C LYS A 368 4.19 32.28 -13.75
N ASN A 369 5.39 31.92 -14.17
CA ASN A 369 6.59 32.70 -13.87
C ASN A 369 6.88 33.69 -14.99
N SER A 370 7.28 34.91 -14.64
CA SER A 370 7.67 35.95 -15.59
C SER A 370 8.95 35.60 -16.37
N ASP A 371 9.77 34.74 -15.80
CA ASP A 371 11.01 34.21 -16.45
C ASP A 371 10.90 32.68 -16.60
N TYR A 372 11.08 32.22 -17.84
CA TYR A 372 11.01 30.77 -18.15
C TYR A 372 12.09 29.94 -17.43
N LYS A 373 13.27 30.54 -17.17
CA LYS A 373 14.35 29.83 -16.45
C LYS A 373 13.97 29.56 -15.01
N THR A 374 13.40 30.54 -14.34
CA THR A 374 12.90 30.39 -12.97
C THR A 374 11.78 29.34 -12.93
N GLY A 375 10.86 29.37 -13.89
CA GLY A 375 9.82 28.35 -14.01
C GLY A 375 10.34 26.92 -14.20
N LEU A 376 11.39 26.76 -15.02
CA LEU A 376 12.04 25.49 -15.27
C LEU A 376 12.76 24.94 -14.00
N ILE A 377 13.46 25.82 -13.27
CA ILE A 377 14.15 25.44 -12.03
C ILE A 377 13.16 25.01 -10.95
N GLU A 378 12.08 25.76 -10.79
CA GLU A 378 11.01 25.40 -9.83
C GLU A 378 10.37 24.07 -10.18
N TRP A 379 10.02 23.85 -11.44
CA TRP A 379 9.48 22.58 -11.92
C TRP A 379 10.42 21.42 -11.63
N TRP A 380 11.72 21.57 -11.96
CA TRP A 380 12.73 20.55 -11.73
C TRP A 380 12.83 20.19 -10.25
N ASN A 381 12.97 21.21 -9.39
CA ASN A 381 13.06 21.02 -7.94
C ASN A 381 11.81 20.31 -7.39
N GLN A 382 10.62 20.70 -7.82
CA GLN A 382 9.38 20.04 -7.41
C GLN A 382 9.29 18.60 -7.89
N THR A 383 9.70 18.33 -9.12
CA THR A 383 9.72 17.00 -9.67
C THR A 383 10.69 16.10 -8.90
N VAL A 384 11.91 16.56 -8.62
CA VAL A 384 12.89 15.81 -7.82
C VAL A 384 12.37 15.55 -6.41
N VAL A 385 11.81 16.55 -5.74
CA VAL A 385 11.19 16.38 -4.40
C VAL A 385 10.03 15.39 -4.44
N GLY A 386 9.20 15.44 -5.48
CA GLY A 386 8.09 14.48 -5.68
C GLY A 386 8.59 13.06 -5.89
N LEU A 387 9.64 12.87 -6.68
CA LEU A 387 10.28 11.55 -6.87
C LEU A 387 10.86 11.02 -5.55
N GLN A 388 11.55 11.87 -4.79
CA GLN A 388 12.09 11.49 -3.46
C GLN A 388 10.98 11.10 -2.49
N LYS A 389 9.92 11.89 -2.37
CA LYS A 389 8.75 11.57 -1.52
C LYS A 389 8.08 10.27 -1.94
N GLY A 390 7.90 10.06 -3.24
CA GLY A 390 7.33 8.82 -3.77
C GLY A 390 8.17 7.59 -3.41
N ALA A 391 9.49 7.69 -3.54
CA ALA A 391 10.40 6.63 -3.14
C ALA A 391 10.32 6.35 -1.63
N ILE A 392 10.32 7.39 -0.78
CA ILE A 392 10.20 7.27 0.68
C ILE A 392 8.85 6.63 1.08
N ASN A 393 7.75 7.09 0.48
CA ASN A 393 6.42 6.55 0.76
C ASN A 393 6.32 5.06 0.38
N MET A 394 7.02 4.65 -0.68
CA MET A 394 7.04 3.27 -1.15
C MET A 394 7.78 2.32 -0.20
N VAL A 395 8.78 2.81 0.54
CA VAL A 395 9.58 1.98 1.47
C VAL A 395 8.68 1.25 2.47
N GLY A 396 7.81 1.98 3.17
CA GLY A 396 6.89 1.39 4.15
C GLY A 396 5.92 0.38 3.52
N VAL A 397 5.40 0.69 2.34
CA VAL A 397 4.48 -0.20 1.60
C VAL A 397 5.19 -1.47 1.16
N GLY A 398 6.38 -1.36 0.57
CA GLY A 398 7.17 -2.50 0.10
C GLY A 398 7.55 -3.46 1.24
N ILE A 399 8.00 -2.91 2.36
CA ILE A 399 8.35 -3.70 3.56
C ILE A 399 7.10 -4.40 4.15
N ALA A 400 5.97 -3.69 4.24
CA ALA A 400 4.72 -4.27 4.74
C ALA A 400 4.26 -5.47 3.89
N ILE A 401 4.30 -5.29 2.57
CA ILE A 401 3.87 -6.30 1.60
C ILE A 401 4.82 -7.51 1.63
N ALA A 402 6.14 -7.29 1.67
CA ALA A 402 7.12 -8.36 1.74
C ALA A 402 6.98 -9.19 3.03
N THR A 403 6.75 -8.53 4.17
CA THR A 403 6.55 -9.21 5.45
C THR A 403 5.23 -9.97 5.48
N ALA A 404 4.15 -9.43 4.90
CA ALA A 404 2.91 -10.16 4.71
C ALA A 404 3.10 -11.40 3.82
N GLY A 405 4.05 -11.34 2.86
CA GLY A 405 4.47 -12.49 2.06
C GLY A 405 5.00 -13.67 2.89
N ILE A 406 5.63 -13.43 4.05
CA ILE A 406 6.01 -14.50 5.00
C ILE A 406 4.77 -15.29 5.44
N ILE A 407 3.68 -14.57 5.74
CA ILE A 407 2.42 -15.17 6.22
C ILE A 407 1.77 -15.97 5.09
N VAL A 408 1.69 -15.38 3.89
CA VAL A 408 1.17 -16.06 2.68
C VAL A 408 1.93 -17.35 2.42
N GLY A 409 3.27 -17.28 2.45
CA GLY A 409 4.13 -18.44 2.28
C GLY A 409 3.96 -19.50 3.37
N ALA A 410 3.77 -19.09 4.63
CA ALA A 410 3.48 -20.01 5.72
C ALA A 410 2.12 -20.71 5.50
N VAL A 411 1.09 -19.97 5.15
CA VAL A 411 -0.25 -20.52 4.86
C VAL A 411 -0.21 -21.51 3.71
N GLY A 412 0.46 -21.17 2.60
CA GLY A 412 0.59 -22.03 1.43
C GLY A 412 1.40 -23.28 1.70
N SER A 413 2.58 -23.16 2.34
CA SER A 413 3.50 -24.28 2.57
C SER A 413 3.04 -25.27 3.64
N THR A 414 2.14 -24.88 4.52
CA THR A 414 1.61 -25.72 5.62
C THR A 414 0.22 -26.31 5.34
N GLY A 415 -0.45 -25.85 4.26
CA GLY A 415 -1.84 -26.25 3.98
C GLY A 415 -2.85 -25.67 4.99
N LEU A 416 -2.47 -24.62 5.73
CA LEU A 416 -3.32 -24.02 6.77
C LEU A 416 -4.68 -23.56 6.23
N SER A 417 -4.73 -23.05 5.00
CA SER A 417 -5.99 -22.64 4.35
C SER A 417 -6.97 -23.80 4.24
N THR A 418 -6.52 -24.97 3.81
CA THR A 418 -7.36 -26.18 3.71
C THR A 418 -7.90 -26.61 5.08
N ASN A 419 -7.04 -26.62 6.10
CA ASN A 419 -7.45 -26.94 7.47
C ASN A 419 -8.44 -25.91 8.03
N LEU A 420 -8.25 -24.63 7.74
CA LEU A 420 -9.19 -23.56 8.14
C LEU A 420 -10.55 -23.73 7.47
N ILE A 421 -10.64 -24.17 6.23
CA ILE A 421 -11.91 -24.49 5.56
C ILE A 421 -12.70 -25.48 6.42
N ILE A 422 -12.09 -26.62 6.79
CA ILE A 422 -12.73 -27.68 7.61
C ILE A 422 -13.20 -27.13 8.96
N VAL A 423 -12.37 -26.33 9.63
CA VAL A 423 -12.72 -25.72 10.93
C VAL A 423 -13.93 -24.79 10.80
N ILE A 424 -13.88 -23.94 9.78
CA ILE A 424 -14.91 -22.93 9.58
C ILE A 424 -16.22 -23.54 9.10
N GLU A 425 -16.18 -24.54 8.23
CA GLU A 425 -17.36 -25.34 7.87
C GLU A 425 -18.00 -25.97 9.11
N THR A 426 -17.19 -26.49 10.03
CA THR A 426 -17.68 -27.04 11.30
C THR A 426 -18.33 -25.98 12.19
N ILE A 427 -17.76 -24.78 12.28
CA ILE A 427 -18.26 -23.68 13.13
C ILE A 427 -19.43 -22.96 12.48
N ALA A 428 -19.30 -22.63 11.20
CA ALA A 428 -20.30 -21.85 10.46
C ALA A 428 -21.49 -22.72 10.03
N ARG A 429 -21.37 -24.05 10.02
CA ARG A 429 -22.40 -25.00 9.56
C ARG A 429 -23.02 -24.53 8.24
N ASP A 430 -22.18 -24.23 7.26
CA ASP A 430 -22.53 -23.71 5.94
C ASP A 430 -23.27 -22.33 5.94
N ASN A 431 -23.26 -21.63 7.07
CA ASN A 431 -23.88 -20.33 7.18
C ASN A 431 -22.92 -19.21 6.81
N VAL A 432 -23.07 -18.68 5.59
CA VAL A 432 -22.24 -17.59 5.04
C VAL A 432 -22.25 -16.34 5.93
N ILE A 433 -23.37 -16.04 6.61
CA ILE A 433 -23.48 -14.86 7.47
C ILE A 433 -22.53 -14.99 8.67
N ILE A 434 -22.45 -16.18 9.30
CA ILE A 434 -21.53 -16.44 10.40
C ILE A 434 -20.08 -16.30 9.92
N LEU A 435 -19.78 -16.82 8.73
CA LEU A 435 -18.46 -16.72 8.14
C LEU A 435 -18.06 -15.26 7.87
N ILE A 436 -18.96 -14.45 7.31
CA ILE A 436 -18.73 -13.02 7.10
C ILE A 436 -18.48 -12.31 8.44
N LEU A 437 -19.26 -12.59 9.48
CA LEU A 437 -19.07 -12.01 10.81
C LEU A 437 -17.71 -12.38 11.41
N LEU A 438 -17.29 -13.64 11.30
CA LEU A 438 -15.97 -14.09 11.76
C LEU A 438 -14.84 -13.38 10.98
N THR A 439 -15.00 -13.23 9.67
CA THR A 439 -14.04 -12.48 8.84
C THR A 439 -13.96 -11.01 9.24
N ILE A 440 -15.09 -10.36 9.52
CA ILE A 440 -15.13 -8.98 10.01
C ILE A 440 -14.38 -8.86 11.34
N ILE A 441 -14.63 -9.77 12.29
CA ILE A 441 -13.93 -9.78 13.59
C ILE A 441 -12.42 -9.94 13.38
N LEU A 442 -11.99 -10.86 12.52
CA LEU A 442 -10.58 -11.07 12.19
C LEU A 442 -9.95 -9.81 11.58
N CYS A 443 -10.64 -9.18 10.61
CA CYS A 443 -10.21 -7.92 10.00
C CYS A 443 -10.04 -6.80 11.05
N LEU A 444 -10.96 -6.68 11.99
CA LEU A 444 -10.91 -5.67 13.04
C LEU A 444 -9.74 -5.93 14.00
N LEU A 445 -9.57 -7.17 14.45
CA LEU A 445 -8.47 -7.54 15.37
C LEU A 445 -7.10 -7.29 14.74
N LEU A 446 -6.88 -7.77 13.53
CA LEU A 446 -5.61 -7.57 12.81
C LEU A 446 -5.42 -6.11 12.40
N GLY A 447 -6.48 -5.42 12.02
CA GLY A 447 -6.47 -4.02 11.59
C GLY A 447 -6.07 -3.04 12.69
N MET A 448 -6.17 -3.41 13.97
CA MET A 448 -5.68 -2.56 15.08
C MET A 448 -4.15 -2.40 15.10
N GLY A 449 -3.41 -3.31 14.48
CA GLY A 449 -1.95 -3.30 14.54
C GLY A 449 -1.24 -3.34 13.18
N LEU A 450 -1.97 -3.59 12.09
CA LEU A 450 -1.40 -3.75 10.75
C LEU A 450 -1.75 -2.57 9.83
N PRO A 451 -0.84 -2.18 8.92
CA PRO A 451 -1.19 -1.33 7.79
C PRO A 451 -2.24 -2.00 6.91
N THR A 452 -3.11 -1.21 6.28
CA THR A 452 -4.27 -1.71 5.51
C THR A 452 -3.91 -2.76 4.46
N THR A 453 -2.82 -2.56 3.71
CA THR A 453 -2.38 -3.50 2.68
C THR A 453 -1.93 -4.83 3.29
N ALA A 454 -1.14 -4.80 4.37
CA ALA A 454 -0.71 -6.01 5.06
C ALA A 454 -1.90 -6.75 5.69
N ASN A 455 -2.81 -6.02 6.33
CA ASN A 455 -4.04 -6.58 6.88
C ASN A 455 -4.86 -7.31 5.80
N TYR A 456 -5.07 -6.66 4.65
CA TYR A 456 -5.77 -7.26 3.51
C TYR A 456 -5.07 -8.55 3.03
N VAL A 457 -3.74 -8.50 2.81
CA VAL A 457 -2.99 -9.67 2.33
C VAL A 457 -3.14 -10.85 3.29
N VAL A 458 -3.00 -10.60 4.61
CA VAL A 458 -3.11 -11.64 5.63
C VAL A 458 -4.53 -12.22 5.67
N VAL A 459 -5.55 -11.39 5.76
CA VAL A 459 -6.93 -11.87 5.83
C VAL A 459 -7.36 -12.56 4.54
N ALA A 460 -7.01 -12.01 3.39
CA ALA A 460 -7.35 -12.62 2.11
C ALA A 460 -6.69 -14.01 1.95
N SER A 461 -5.42 -14.17 2.34
CA SER A 461 -4.74 -15.46 2.26
C SER A 461 -5.34 -16.54 3.19
N LEU A 462 -5.99 -16.13 4.28
CA LEU A 462 -6.61 -17.05 5.24
C LEU A 462 -8.08 -17.33 4.91
N MET A 463 -8.83 -16.32 4.47
CA MET A 463 -10.29 -16.35 4.45
C MET A 463 -10.92 -16.30 3.05
N ALA A 464 -10.19 -15.84 2.02
CA ALA A 464 -10.82 -15.63 0.70
C ALA A 464 -11.32 -16.94 0.07
N THR A 465 -10.51 -18.00 0.10
CA THR A 465 -10.90 -19.32 -0.42
C THR A 465 -12.07 -19.90 0.36
N VAL A 466 -12.03 -19.78 1.70
CA VAL A 466 -13.09 -20.25 2.58
C VAL A 466 -14.42 -19.57 2.30
N LEU A 467 -14.39 -18.21 2.11
CA LEU A 467 -15.59 -17.44 1.78
C LEU A 467 -16.20 -17.88 0.44
N VAL A 468 -15.36 -18.13 -0.56
CA VAL A 468 -15.82 -18.57 -1.89
C VAL A 468 -16.40 -19.97 -1.82
N ASP A 469 -15.72 -20.92 -1.18
CA ASP A 469 -16.14 -22.31 -1.12
C ASP A 469 -17.46 -22.49 -0.36
N VAL A 470 -17.55 -21.90 0.85
CA VAL A 470 -18.79 -21.95 1.66
C VAL A 470 -19.92 -21.14 1.00
N GLY A 471 -19.59 -20.00 0.37
CA GLY A 471 -20.57 -19.22 -0.35
C GLY A 471 -21.20 -19.98 -1.52
N ASN A 472 -20.37 -20.64 -2.33
CA ASN A 472 -20.84 -21.44 -3.44
C ASN A 472 -21.67 -22.64 -2.96
N ALA A 473 -21.24 -23.33 -1.90
CA ALA A 473 -21.99 -24.42 -1.28
C ALA A 473 -23.36 -23.98 -0.75
N SER A 474 -23.47 -22.75 -0.27
CA SER A 474 -24.72 -22.17 0.26
C SER A 474 -25.60 -21.53 -0.82
N GLY A 475 -25.24 -21.62 -2.10
CA GLY A 475 -25.97 -21.06 -3.22
C GLY A 475 -25.80 -19.55 -3.45
N PHE A 476 -24.84 -18.93 -2.75
CA PHE A 476 -24.35 -17.60 -3.10
C PHE A 476 -23.31 -17.75 -4.22
N ILE A 477 -23.54 -17.09 -5.33
CA ILE A 477 -22.56 -17.06 -6.45
C ILE A 477 -21.63 -15.87 -6.18
N PHE A 478 -20.35 -16.15 -5.95
CA PHE A 478 -19.31 -15.15 -5.78
C PHE A 478 -18.48 -14.98 -7.07
#